data_0626ddee4f4333f2f623f8cc57134649
#
_entry.id   0626ddee4f4333f2f623f8cc57134649
#
_cell.length_a   1.000
_cell.length_b   1.000
_cell.length_c   1.000
_cell.angle_alpha   90.00
_cell.angle_beta   90.00
_cell.angle_gamma   90.00
#
_symmetry.space_group_name_H-M   'P 1'
#
loop_
_entity.id
_entity.type
_entity.pdbx_description
1 polymer ?
#
loop_
_entity_poly.entity_id
_entity_poly.type
_entity_poly.pdbx_seq_one_letter_code
_entity_poly.pdbx_strand_id
1 'polypeptide(L)'
;MEYSSLRPITERSARPSSSRSPESHYWRKFRAPVFVKELAPITSIHFVPPVSVYSTSSLEDDPSAPAASTIGSTSTQPTSVSARQKFAVTTGARVQIYSMRNSRVSKTISRFKDVARSANFRSDGRLMVAGDDSGLIQVFDTTSRAILRTLRGHAGPVHVTRFSPNGTEIMSASDDRTVRLWDVPEQKAVYVFEGHEDYVRSAVFSPDNPALMLSGSYDSTVKLWDARMGEQDGCAMTMNHGAPVEDVLVYPTGGGGVALSAGGPVMKVWDLMMGGRCMASISNHQKTITSLALSVNSGADFSVSNSESVGGMRILTAGLDHLVKVYDPAQDFKVTHTMRYPSPILSMAVSPDESHIAVGMADGTLCVRKRDVKASELERREAERAAMNAGAYEFFMQGKAAASNQPGKVNARRATDDIRVDSVRKRKLQDYDRFLKAFRYGDALDASLRKGVAPSVTFGLILELIHRSPRGSLDGLRRAISGRDDVTLEPVLRFLLRHAANPNYVDLVCDTLNVIVDTYASVIGQSPLIDDLFGRIWAKVGDELRLQRDLMQVRGSLEMILAATALGVASSAVA
;
A
#
# COMPACT_ATOMS: atom_id res chain seq x y z
N MET A 1 -5.21 -30.73 -28.93
CA MET A 1 -4.53 -30.25 -27.71
C MET A 1 -3.82 -28.95 -28.03
N GLU A 2 -4.22 -27.85 -27.41
CA GLU A 2 -3.50 -26.59 -27.57
C GLU A 2 -2.16 -26.68 -26.84
N TYR A 3 -1.09 -26.44 -27.58
CA TYR A 3 0.26 -26.39 -27.03
C TYR A 3 0.46 -25.11 -26.21
N SER A 4 0.67 -25.26 -24.92
CA SER A 4 1.10 -24.14 -24.07
C SER A 4 2.62 -23.96 -24.15
N SER A 5 3.11 -22.72 -24.30
CA SER A 5 4.54 -22.42 -24.32
C SER A 5 5.21 -22.83 -23.00
N LEU A 6 6.47 -23.25 -23.09
CA LEU A 6 7.27 -23.66 -21.97
C LEU A 6 7.32 -22.56 -20.89
N ARG A 7 7.03 -22.92 -19.64
CA ARG A 7 7.15 -21.98 -18.51
C ARG A 7 8.54 -22.17 -17.89
N PRO A 8 9.37 -21.12 -17.80
CA PRO A 8 10.65 -21.23 -17.10
C PRO A 8 10.40 -21.56 -15.62
N ILE A 9 11.22 -22.43 -15.06
CA ILE A 9 11.21 -22.70 -13.62
C ILE A 9 11.57 -21.40 -12.91
N THR A 10 10.63 -20.86 -12.13
CA THR A 10 10.93 -19.75 -11.24
C THR A 10 11.87 -20.26 -10.16
N GLU A 11 13.07 -19.72 -10.13
CA GLU A 11 14.03 -19.99 -9.06
C GLU A 11 13.33 -19.78 -7.72
N ARG A 12 13.21 -20.84 -6.91
CA ARG A 12 12.89 -20.68 -5.50
C ARG A 12 14.07 -19.97 -4.88
N SER A 13 14.03 -18.64 -4.86
CA SER A 13 15.01 -17.91 -4.08
C SER A 13 14.89 -18.40 -2.64
N ALA A 14 16.00 -18.79 -2.03
CA ALA A 14 16.08 -19.19 -0.62
C ALA A 14 15.71 -18.09 0.37
N ARG A 15 15.56 -16.87 -0.10
CA ARG A 15 14.75 -15.83 0.55
C ARG A 15 13.31 -16.09 0.12
N PRO A 16 12.33 -16.16 1.04
CA PRO A 16 10.96 -16.03 0.63
C PRO A 16 10.93 -14.76 -0.20
N SER A 17 10.96 -14.90 -1.52
CA SER A 17 10.57 -13.82 -2.38
C SER A 17 9.18 -13.54 -1.88
N SER A 18 9.04 -12.49 -1.08
CA SER A 18 7.74 -11.90 -0.83
C SER A 18 7.12 -11.92 -2.21
N SER A 19 6.21 -12.86 -2.44
CA SER A 19 5.49 -12.98 -3.69
C SER A 19 5.12 -11.56 -3.99
N ARG A 20 5.72 -10.97 -5.05
CA ARG A 20 5.57 -9.56 -5.35
C ARG A 20 4.11 -9.38 -5.65
N SER A 21 3.33 -9.17 -4.59
CA SER A 21 1.91 -8.95 -4.73
C SER A 21 1.78 -7.74 -5.67
N PRO A 22 0.83 -7.75 -6.58
CA PRO A 22 0.58 -6.61 -7.46
C PRO A 22 0.49 -5.32 -6.65
N GLU A 23 0.05 -5.39 -5.43
CA GLU A 23 -0.03 -4.29 -4.47
C GLU A 23 1.35 -3.76 -4.04
N SER A 24 2.31 -4.64 -3.77
CA SER A 24 3.71 -4.24 -3.53
C SER A 24 4.30 -3.48 -4.74
N HIS A 25 3.89 -3.83 -5.96
CA HIS A 25 4.27 -3.12 -7.16
C HIS A 25 3.63 -1.72 -7.22
N TYR A 26 2.38 -1.57 -6.78
CA TYR A 26 1.69 -0.28 -6.69
C TYR A 26 2.44 0.70 -5.78
N TRP A 27 2.73 0.30 -4.53
CA TRP A 27 3.42 1.14 -3.55
C TRP A 27 4.87 1.46 -3.94
N ARG A 28 5.53 0.61 -4.73
CA ARG A 28 6.85 0.89 -5.30
C ARG A 28 6.85 1.96 -6.39
N LYS A 29 5.70 2.30 -6.97
CA LYS A 29 5.57 3.44 -7.90
C LYS A 29 5.78 4.79 -7.22
N PHE A 30 5.69 4.88 -5.89
CA PHE A 30 6.04 6.07 -5.12
C PHE A 30 7.57 6.21 -5.03
N ARG A 31 8.16 6.69 -6.13
CA ARG A 31 9.60 6.89 -6.29
C ARG A 31 9.95 8.37 -6.13
N ALA A 32 11.23 8.70 -6.30
CA ALA A 32 11.75 10.06 -6.28
C ALA A 32 11.32 10.87 -5.05
N PRO A 33 11.79 10.52 -3.84
CA PRO A 33 11.50 11.29 -2.65
C PRO A 33 12.09 12.70 -2.77
N VAL A 34 11.27 13.72 -2.58
CA VAL A 34 11.72 15.10 -2.43
C VAL A 34 11.87 15.34 -0.93
N PHE A 35 13.09 15.63 -0.49
CA PHE A 35 13.37 15.99 0.90
C PHE A 35 13.46 17.50 1.02
N VAL A 36 12.67 18.08 1.90
CA VAL A 36 12.72 19.49 2.27
C VAL A 36 13.06 19.53 3.76
N LYS A 37 14.11 20.25 4.12
CA LYS A 37 14.52 20.38 5.52
C LYS A 37 13.94 21.66 6.12
N GLU A 38 13.18 21.51 7.17
CA GLU A 38 12.62 22.59 7.98
C GLU A 38 13.42 22.77 9.28
N LEU A 39 13.22 23.90 9.93
CA LEU A 39 13.97 24.26 11.13
C LEU A 39 13.49 23.55 12.41
N ALA A 40 12.24 23.09 12.42
CA ALA A 40 11.62 22.45 13.58
C ALA A 40 10.96 21.12 13.19
N PRO A 41 10.70 20.22 14.13
CA PRO A 41 9.97 18.98 13.90
C PRO A 41 8.64 19.23 13.22
N ILE A 42 8.22 18.30 12.35
CA ILE A 42 6.96 18.39 11.63
C ILE A 42 5.89 17.67 12.43
N THR A 43 5.00 18.45 13.06
CA THR A 43 3.98 17.93 13.96
C THR A 43 2.75 17.40 13.27
N SER A 44 2.30 18.05 12.18
CA SER A 44 1.11 17.63 11.45
C SER A 44 1.24 17.88 9.95
N ILE A 45 0.65 17.02 9.15
CA ILE A 45 0.52 17.16 7.70
C ILE A 45 -0.92 16.90 7.32
N HIS A 46 -1.50 17.78 6.50
CA HIS A 46 -2.87 17.62 6.06
C HIS A 46 -3.05 18.04 4.59
N PHE A 47 -3.62 17.17 3.77
CA PHE A 47 -4.04 17.49 2.40
C PHE A 47 -5.44 18.07 2.40
N VAL A 48 -5.78 18.88 1.39
CA VAL A 48 -7.15 19.33 1.19
C VAL A 48 -8.04 18.12 0.94
N PRO A 49 -9.09 17.87 1.77
CA PRO A 49 -9.96 16.72 1.62
C PRO A 49 -10.77 16.80 0.31
N PRO A 50 -11.26 15.66 -0.22
CA PRO A 50 -12.19 15.66 -1.34
C PRO A 50 -13.51 16.34 -0.92
N VAL A 51 -14.24 16.88 -1.87
CA VAL A 51 -15.59 17.42 -1.57
C VAL A 51 -16.51 16.29 -1.19
N SER A 52 -17.05 16.32 0.00
CA SER A 52 -18.09 15.40 0.41
C SER A 52 -19.37 15.64 -0.39
N VAL A 53 -20.01 14.57 -0.82
CA VAL A 53 -21.26 14.62 -1.60
C VAL A 53 -22.40 15.30 -0.83
N TYR A 54 -22.26 15.39 0.49
CA TYR A 54 -23.26 16.00 1.39
C TYR A 54 -23.39 17.54 1.26
N SER A 55 -22.46 18.23 0.60
CA SER A 55 -22.51 19.70 0.45
C SER A 55 -23.34 20.19 -0.74
N THR A 56 -23.89 19.30 -1.56
CA THR A 56 -24.66 19.65 -2.76
C THR A 56 -26.17 19.51 -2.60
N SER A 57 -26.66 18.85 -1.53
CA SER A 57 -28.09 18.56 -1.37
C SER A 57 -28.91 19.62 -0.63
N SER A 58 -28.31 20.73 -0.20
CA SER A 58 -29.04 21.79 0.56
C SER A 58 -29.41 23.02 -0.27
N LEU A 59 -29.31 22.97 -1.61
CA LEU A 59 -29.65 24.10 -2.47
C LEU A 59 -30.70 23.84 -3.56
N GLU A 60 -31.32 22.65 -3.56
CA GLU A 60 -32.39 22.33 -4.50
C GLU A 60 -33.53 21.66 -3.72
N ASP A 61 -34.43 22.43 -3.17
CA ASP A 61 -35.86 22.10 -2.96
C ASP A 61 -36.59 23.25 -2.29
N ASP A 62 -36.77 24.32 -3.05
CA ASP A 62 -37.87 25.26 -2.77
C ASP A 62 -38.63 25.55 -4.07
N PRO A 63 -39.73 24.82 -4.36
CA PRO A 63 -40.47 24.96 -5.61
C PRO A 63 -41.40 26.17 -5.66
N SER A 64 -41.27 27.15 -4.75
CA SER A 64 -42.23 28.28 -4.64
C SER A 64 -41.66 29.66 -4.78
N ALA A 65 -40.52 29.88 -5.45
CA ALA A 65 -40.03 31.23 -5.76
C ALA A 65 -40.37 31.66 -7.18
N PRO A 66 -41.04 32.80 -7.39
CA PRO A 66 -41.42 33.28 -8.72
C PRO A 66 -40.21 33.70 -9.53
N ALA A 67 -40.26 33.40 -10.83
CA ALA A 67 -39.27 33.80 -11.81
C ALA A 67 -39.10 35.33 -11.85
N ALA A 68 -37.98 35.82 -11.35
CA ALA A 68 -37.55 37.21 -11.54
C ALA A 68 -36.29 37.24 -12.42
N SER A 69 -36.51 37.83 -13.56
CA SER A 69 -35.64 38.20 -14.66
C SER A 69 -34.19 38.57 -14.30
N THR A 70 -33.28 37.92 -15.03
CA THR A 70 -32.06 38.45 -15.68
C THR A 70 -31.52 39.77 -15.16
N ILE A 71 -30.39 39.73 -14.45
CA ILE A 71 -29.27 40.69 -14.59
C ILE A 71 -28.07 40.13 -13.83
N GLY A 72 -26.93 39.97 -14.55
CA GLY A 72 -25.60 39.86 -13.94
C GLY A 72 -25.15 38.43 -13.59
N SER A 73 -24.74 37.66 -14.58
CA SER A 73 -23.94 36.47 -14.44
C SER A 73 -22.58 36.79 -13.80
N THR A 74 -22.52 36.86 -12.49
CA THR A 74 -21.26 36.57 -11.78
C THR A 74 -21.04 35.09 -11.86
N SER A 75 -20.23 34.70 -12.85
CA SER A 75 -19.73 33.36 -13.01
C SER A 75 -19.14 32.87 -11.67
N THR A 76 -19.86 32.02 -10.95
CA THR A 76 -19.31 31.15 -9.94
C THR A 76 -18.38 30.19 -10.69
N GLN A 77 -17.15 30.65 -10.89
CA GLN A 77 -16.06 29.83 -11.46
C GLN A 77 -16.00 28.56 -10.64
N PRO A 78 -16.03 27.39 -11.27
CA PRO A 78 -15.76 26.12 -10.58
C PRO A 78 -14.43 26.29 -9.87
N THR A 79 -14.42 26.08 -8.55
CA THR A 79 -13.23 26.20 -7.72
C THR A 79 -12.09 25.49 -8.42
N SER A 80 -11.14 26.26 -8.92
CA SER A 80 -10.11 25.77 -9.83
C SER A 80 -9.44 24.53 -9.24
N VAL A 81 -9.23 23.51 -10.02
CA VAL A 81 -8.54 22.26 -9.65
C VAL A 81 -7.22 22.56 -8.93
N SER A 82 -6.60 23.70 -9.22
CA SER A 82 -5.39 24.20 -8.56
C SER A 82 -5.57 24.54 -7.07
N ALA A 83 -6.77 24.88 -6.61
CA ALA A 83 -7.01 25.20 -5.19
C ALA A 83 -6.94 23.96 -4.30
N ARG A 84 -7.19 22.77 -4.86
CA ARG A 84 -7.18 21.49 -4.15
C ARG A 84 -5.83 20.76 -4.17
N GLN A 85 -4.89 21.20 -4.99
CA GLN A 85 -3.56 20.61 -5.08
C GLN A 85 -2.57 21.24 -4.09
N LYS A 86 -2.97 21.28 -2.82
CA LYS A 86 -2.18 21.87 -1.73
C LYS A 86 -2.21 20.97 -0.51
N PHE A 87 -1.20 21.09 0.33
CA PHE A 87 -1.18 20.49 1.65
C PHE A 87 -0.53 21.45 2.66
N ALA A 88 -0.93 21.36 3.90
CA ALA A 88 -0.37 22.13 5.01
C ALA A 88 0.61 21.26 5.79
N VAL A 89 1.65 21.89 6.28
CA VAL A 89 2.67 21.31 7.14
C VAL A 89 2.89 22.27 8.30
N THR A 90 2.80 21.76 9.52
CA THR A 90 3.07 22.53 10.73
C THR A 90 4.52 22.30 11.20
N THR A 91 5.27 23.37 11.35
CA THR A 91 6.66 23.33 11.82
C THR A 91 6.94 24.48 12.79
N GLY A 92 7.19 24.17 14.06
CA GLY A 92 7.36 25.18 15.10
C GLY A 92 6.17 26.15 15.12
N ALA A 93 6.41 27.46 15.22
CA ALA A 93 5.37 28.51 15.21
C ALA A 93 4.90 28.91 13.81
N ARG A 94 4.93 28.00 12.83
CA ARG A 94 4.59 28.27 11.44
C ARG A 94 3.76 27.17 10.83
N VAL A 95 2.83 27.56 9.96
CA VAL A 95 2.13 26.64 9.06
C VAL A 95 2.51 27.00 7.64
N GLN A 96 3.02 26.04 6.92
CA GLN A 96 3.45 26.19 5.55
C GLN A 96 2.49 25.47 4.61
N ILE A 97 2.07 26.14 3.58
CA ILE A 97 1.20 25.60 2.53
C ILE A 97 2.07 25.25 1.33
N TYR A 98 2.14 23.98 1.01
CA TYR A 98 2.88 23.44 -0.13
C TYR A 98 1.97 23.23 -1.34
N SER A 99 2.53 23.41 -2.53
CA SER A 99 1.90 23.00 -3.78
C SER A 99 2.28 21.55 -4.12
N MET A 100 1.31 20.72 -4.46
CA MET A 100 1.56 19.32 -4.87
C MET A 100 2.32 19.22 -6.20
N ARG A 101 2.17 20.22 -7.09
CA ARG A 101 2.84 20.18 -8.41
C ARG A 101 4.35 20.25 -8.31
N ASN A 102 4.85 21.17 -7.49
CA ASN A 102 6.27 21.51 -7.42
C ASN A 102 6.91 21.10 -6.09
N SER A 103 6.13 20.59 -5.14
CA SER A 103 6.57 20.29 -3.77
C SER A 103 7.32 21.47 -3.11
N ARG A 104 6.92 22.71 -3.46
CA ARG A 104 7.51 23.95 -2.93
C ARG A 104 6.49 24.68 -2.07
N VAL A 105 7.00 25.42 -1.09
CA VAL A 105 6.19 26.30 -0.25
C VAL A 105 5.53 27.36 -1.13
N SER A 106 4.20 27.40 -1.10
CA SER A 106 3.39 28.39 -1.77
C SER A 106 3.14 29.60 -0.87
N LYS A 107 2.85 29.34 0.41
CA LYS A 107 2.55 30.38 1.40
C LYS A 107 3.00 29.92 2.78
N THR A 108 3.39 30.87 3.62
CA THR A 108 3.74 30.65 5.03
C THR A 108 2.85 31.53 5.91
N ILE A 109 2.29 30.95 6.95
CA ILE A 109 1.53 31.64 8.00
C ILE A 109 2.35 31.53 9.28
N SER A 110 2.79 32.67 9.82
CA SER A 110 3.65 32.76 11.01
C SER A 110 3.04 33.66 12.08
N ARG A 111 1.72 33.61 12.25
CA ARG A 111 0.98 34.47 13.19
C ARG A 111 0.62 33.77 14.50
N PHE A 112 1.31 32.70 14.81
CA PHE A 112 1.13 31.96 16.06
C PHE A 112 2.02 32.54 17.16
N LYS A 113 1.49 32.57 18.38
CA LYS A 113 2.24 32.99 19.55
C LYS A 113 3.22 31.93 20.04
N ASP A 114 2.84 30.68 19.86
CA ASP A 114 3.58 29.49 20.28
C ASP A 114 3.60 28.44 19.16
N VAL A 115 4.04 27.23 19.47
CA VAL A 115 4.17 26.14 18.49
C VAL A 115 2.79 25.75 17.95
N ALA A 116 2.66 25.79 16.62
CA ALA A 116 1.46 25.29 15.95
C ALA A 116 1.52 23.76 15.89
N ARG A 117 0.55 23.07 16.50
CA ARG A 117 0.49 21.61 16.58
C ARG A 117 -0.29 20.99 15.44
N SER A 118 -1.38 21.60 15.02
CA SER A 118 -2.25 21.08 13.97
C SER A 118 -2.62 22.14 12.97
N ALA A 119 -2.83 21.73 11.72
CA ALA A 119 -3.42 22.55 10.68
C ALA A 119 -4.29 21.69 9.79
N ASN A 120 -5.55 22.06 9.60
CA ASN A 120 -6.53 21.31 8.83
C ASN A 120 -7.24 22.22 7.84
N PHE A 121 -7.44 21.74 6.60
CA PHE A 121 -8.20 22.45 5.59
C PHE A 121 -9.69 22.10 5.66
N ARG A 122 -10.54 23.07 5.39
CA ARG A 122 -11.94 22.83 5.04
C ARG A 122 -12.03 22.17 3.65
N SER A 123 -13.12 21.46 3.40
CA SER A 123 -13.33 20.72 2.13
C SER A 123 -13.24 21.58 0.86
N ASP A 124 -13.49 22.88 0.96
CA ASP A 124 -13.34 23.84 -0.15
C ASP A 124 -11.87 24.27 -0.41
N GLY A 125 -10.95 24.00 0.53
CA GLY A 125 -9.54 24.41 0.46
C GLY A 125 -9.31 25.92 0.60
N ARG A 126 -10.36 26.71 0.92
CA ARG A 126 -10.25 28.15 1.14
C ARG A 126 -9.93 28.51 2.57
N LEU A 127 -10.50 27.78 3.51
CA LEU A 127 -10.28 27.99 4.93
C LEU A 127 -9.34 26.93 5.50
N MET A 128 -8.60 27.34 6.51
CA MET A 128 -7.71 26.48 7.28
C MET A 128 -7.85 26.83 8.77
N VAL A 129 -7.96 25.81 9.61
CA VAL A 129 -7.91 25.95 11.07
C VAL A 129 -6.57 25.46 11.57
N ALA A 130 -6.02 26.14 12.57
CA ALA A 130 -4.82 25.70 13.25
C ALA A 130 -4.93 26.01 14.75
N GLY A 131 -4.39 25.09 15.56
CA GLY A 131 -4.26 25.21 17.01
C GLY A 131 -2.81 25.34 17.44
N ASP A 132 -2.56 26.09 18.49
CA ASP A 132 -1.24 26.31 19.06
C ASP A 132 -1.13 25.84 20.53
N ASP A 133 0.09 25.83 21.06
CA ASP A 133 0.37 25.44 22.43
C ASP A 133 -0.18 26.43 23.47
N SER A 134 -0.57 27.64 23.07
CA SER A 134 -1.21 28.61 23.96
C SER A 134 -2.71 28.34 24.20
N GLY A 135 -3.27 27.27 23.63
CA GLY A 135 -4.70 26.97 23.70
C GLY A 135 -5.56 27.79 22.72
N LEU A 136 -4.93 28.52 21.82
CA LEU A 136 -5.61 29.37 20.86
C LEU A 136 -5.86 28.63 19.56
N ILE A 137 -7.09 28.73 19.04
CA ILE A 137 -7.45 28.17 17.75
C ILE A 137 -7.75 29.32 16.80
N GLN A 138 -7.14 29.32 15.65
CA GLN A 138 -7.29 30.36 14.65
C GLN A 138 -7.76 29.80 13.30
N VAL A 139 -8.72 30.48 12.68
CA VAL A 139 -9.21 30.16 11.34
C VAL A 139 -8.65 31.18 10.37
N PHE A 140 -7.98 30.70 9.35
CA PHE A 140 -7.31 31.51 8.33
C PHE A 140 -7.96 31.36 6.97
N ASP A 141 -7.96 32.42 6.21
CA ASP A 141 -8.13 32.35 4.76
C ASP A 141 -6.81 31.95 4.10
N THR A 142 -6.80 30.85 3.36
CA THR A 142 -5.61 30.37 2.66
C THR A 142 -5.13 31.30 1.55
N THR A 143 -6.00 32.18 1.04
CA THR A 143 -5.68 33.09 -0.06
C THR A 143 -5.01 34.36 0.46
N SER A 144 -5.62 35.05 1.39
CA SER A 144 -5.14 36.31 1.97
C SER A 144 -4.20 36.09 3.16
N ARG A 145 -4.18 34.91 3.77
CA ARG A 145 -3.51 34.61 5.04
C ARG A 145 -4.01 35.45 6.22
N ALA A 146 -5.21 35.99 6.10
CA ALA A 146 -5.84 36.76 7.17
C ALA A 146 -6.46 35.82 8.21
N ILE A 147 -6.39 36.20 9.48
CA ILE A 147 -7.14 35.57 10.56
C ILE A 147 -8.58 36.02 10.43
N LEU A 148 -9.48 35.08 10.17
CA LEU A 148 -10.92 35.37 10.05
C LEU A 148 -11.62 35.21 11.39
N ARG A 149 -11.26 34.22 12.16
CA ARG A 149 -11.88 33.89 13.45
C ARG A 149 -10.81 33.43 14.44
N THR A 150 -11.06 33.70 15.73
CA THR A 150 -10.21 33.28 16.83
C THR A 150 -11.09 32.65 17.91
N LEU A 151 -10.87 31.36 18.19
CA LEU A 151 -11.63 30.60 19.18
C LEU A 151 -10.77 30.48 20.43
N ARG A 152 -11.32 30.89 21.57
CA ARG A 152 -10.66 30.89 22.86
C ARG A 152 -11.47 30.09 23.87
N GLY A 153 -10.80 29.30 24.68
CA GLY A 153 -11.47 28.53 25.73
C GLY A 153 -10.64 27.37 26.27
N HIS A 154 -9.76 26.78 25.46
CA HIS A 154 -8.84 25.77 25.97
C HIS A 154 -7.81 26.39 26.94
N ALA A 155 -7.54 25.67 28.02
CA ALA A 155 -6.55 26.05 29.04
C ALA A 155 -5.17 25.45 28.78
N GLY A 156 -5.08 24.44 27.89
CA GLY A 156 -3.84 23.75 27.53
C GLY A 156 -3.57 23.74 26.03
N PRO A 157 -2.42 23.18 25.63
CA PRO A 157 -2.06 23.01 24.23
C PRO A 157 -3.13 22.29 23.41
N VAL A 158 -3.40 22.78 22.19
CA VAL A 158 -4.37 22.18 21.27
C VAL A 158 -3.64 21.32 20.25
N HIS A 159 -3.75 20.00 20.41
CA HIS A 159 -3.05 19.04 19.55
C HIS A 159 -3.75 18.74 18.24
N VAL A 160 -5.08 18.80 18.23
CA VAL A 160 -5.89 18.49 17.04
C VAL A 160 -6.93 19.55 16.83
N THR A 161 -7.05 19.99 15.59
CA THR A 161 -8.15 20.82 15.12
C THR A 161 -8.63 20.26 13.78
N ARG A 162 -9.93 19.98 13.66
CA ARG A 162 -10.52 19.45 12.42
C ARG A 162 -11.83 20.13 12.11
N PHE A 163 -12.07 20.42 10.83
CA PHE A 163 -13.38 20.83 10.35
C PHE A 163 -14.33 19.64 10.31
N SER A 164 -15.58 19.89 10.69
CA SER A 164 -16.68 18.97 10.42
C SER A 164 -16.81 18.70 8.89
N PRO A 165 -17.29 17.54 8.47
CA PRO A 165 -17.61 17.26 7.06
C PRO A 165 -18.52 18.32 6.44
N ASN A 166 -19.42 18.92 7.20
CA ASN A 166 -20.30 20.02 6.78
C ASN A 166 -19.57 21.36 6.63
N GLY A 167 -18.40 21.51 7.24
CA GLY A 167 -17.56 22.73 7.16
C GLY A 167 -18.06 23.92 7.97
N THR A 168 -19.08 23.78 8.81
CA THR A 168 -19.63 24.82 9.68
C THR A 168 -19.05 24.79 11.08
N GLU A 169 -18.64 23.61 11.55
CA GLU A 169 -18.15 23.38 12.89
C GLU A 169 -16.68 22.97 12.88
N ILE A 170 -16.02 23.17 14.01
CA ILE A 170 -14.63 22.77 14.25
C ILE A 170 -14.60 21.95 15.53
N MET A 171 -13.95 20.79 15.48
CA MET A 171 -13.60 20.01 16.65
C MET A 171 -12.16 20.30 17.04
N SER A 172 -11.91 20.40 18.34
CA SER A 172 -10.57 20.52 18.92
C SER A 172 -10.36 19.55 20.08
N ALA A 173 -9.15 19.06 20.20
CA ALA A 173 -8.72 18.23 21.32
C ALA A 173 -7.47 18.83 21.93
N SER A 174 -7.40 18.87 23.27
CA SER A 174 -6.37 19.56 24.03
C SER A 174 -5.85 18.75 25.19
N ASP A 175 -4.68 19.15 25.68
CA ASP A 175 -4.08 18.65 26.91
C ASP A 175 -4.86 19.06 28.18
N ASP A 176 -5.88 19.93 28.06
CA ASP A 176 -6.82 20.25 29.14
C ASP A 176 -7.86 19.13 29.38
N ARG A 177 -7.69 17.94 28.76
CA ARG A 177 -8.53 16.74 28.84
C ARG A 177 -9.91 16.90 28.23
N THR A 178 -10.18 18.01 27.54
CA THR A 178 -11.48 18.28 26.93
C THR A 178 -11.41 18.13 25.41
N VAL A 179 -12.52 17.68 24.83
CA VAL A 179 -12.81 17.78 23.40
C VAL A 179 -13.91 18.84 23.25
N ARG A 180 -13.70 19.80 22.38
CA ARG A 180 -14.68 20.88 22.17
C ARG A 180 -15.15 20.94 20.74
N LEU A 181 -16.45 21.21 20.59
CA LEU A 181 -17.08 21.47 19.31
C LEU A 181 -17.42 22.96 19.24
N TRP A 182 -16.92 23.64 18.20
CA TRP A 182 -17.08 25.08 18.00
C TRP A 182 -17.94 25.38 16.80
N ASP A 183 -18.81 26.37 16.92
CA ASP A 183 -19.45 26.99 15.77
C ASP A 183 -18.54 28.09 15.21
N VAL A 184 -18.19 27.98 13.91
CA VAL A 184 -17.31 28.95 13.25
C VAL A 184 -17.94 30.34 13.12
N PRO A 185 -19.22 30.51 12.74
CA PRO A 185 -19.93 31.80 12.72
C PRO A 185 -19.95 32.49 14.08
N GLU A 186 -20.40 31.82 15.12
CA GLU A 186 -20.61 32.41 16.45
C GLU A 186 -19.34 32.54 17.29
N GLN A 187 -18.27 31.81 16.93
CA GLN A 187 -16.99 31.78 17.66
C GLN A 187 -17.12 31.27 19.10
N LYS A 188 -18.13 30.47 19.38
CA LYS A 188 -18.40 29.89 20.69
C LYS A 188 -18.26 28.39 20.66
N ALA A 189 -17.90 27.81 21.80
CA ALA A 189 -18.00 26.37 21.98
C ALA A 189 -19.50 26.03 22.11
N VAL A 190 -19.97 25.14 21.23
CA VAL A 190 -21.33 24.59 21.28
C VAL A 190 -21.40 23.52 22.36
N TYR A 191 -20.39 22.64 22.38
CA TYR A 191 -20.28 21.56 23.35
C TYR A 191 -18.86 21.45 23.89
N VAL A 192 -18.75 21.13 25.18
CA VAL A 192 -17.50 20.82 25.88
C VAL A 192 -17.63 19.41 26.43
N PHE A 193 -16.96 18.46 25.85
CA PHE A 193 -17.00 17.07 26.27
C PHE A 193 -15.87 16.84 27.28
N GLU A 194 -16.26 16.56 28.51
CA GLU A 194 -15.39 16.18 29.62
C GLU A 194 -15.52 14.69 29.89
N GLY A 195 -14.45 14.04 30.30
CA GLY A 195 -14.51 12.62 30.63
C GLY A 195 -13.21 11.86 30.41
N HIS A 196 -12.26 12.41 29.66
CA HIS A 196 -10.89 11.89 29.65
C HIS A 196 -10.13 12.27 30.93
N GLU A 197 -9.35 11.33 31.44
CA GLU A 197 -8.56 11.53 32.66
C GLU A 197 -7.17 12.14 32.37
N ASP A 198 -6.70 12.05 31.12
CA ASP A 198 -5.39 12.55 30.69
C ASP A 198 -5.49 13.28 29.35
N TYR A 199 -4.36 13.73 28.82
CA TYR A 199 -4.21 14.51 27.59
C TYR A 199 -4.90 13.87 26.39
N VAL A 200 -5.67 14.65 25.62
CA VAL A 200 -6.31 14.17 24.38
C VAL A 200 -5.44 14.53 23.19
N ARG A 201 -4.84 13.53 22.58
CA ARG A 201 -3.85 13.70 21.52
C ARG A 201 -4.42 13.55 20.11
N SER A 202 -5.51 12.85 19.96
CA SER A 202 -6.14 12.66 18.65
C SER A 202 -7.66 12.76 18.74
N ALA A 203 -8.25 13.29 17.68
CA ALA A 203 -9.70 13.34 17.52
C ALA A 203 -10.07 13.38 16.05
N VAL A 204 -11.16 12.73 15.68
CA VAL A 204 -11.64 12.63 14.30
C VAL A 204 -13.17 12.63 14.24
N PHE A 205 -13.76 13.31 13.25
CA PHE A 205 -15.17 13.14 12.94
C PHE A 205 -15.42 11.81 12.23
N SER A 206 -16.59 11.23 12.45
CA SER A 206 -17.04 10.15 11.59
C SER A 206 -17.31 10.73 10.18
N PRO A 207 -16.79 10.09 9.12
CA PRO A 207 -17.00 10.55 7.76
C PRO A 207 -18.47 10.44 7.32
N ASP A 208 -19.21 9.47 7.87
CA ASP A 208 -20.59 9.18 7.49
C ASP A 208 -21.61 9.97 8.34
N ASN A 209 -21.26 10.31 9.58
CA ASN A 209 -22.15 11.06 10.48
C ASN A 209 -21.39 12.18 11.19
N PRO A 210 -21.63 13.46 10.83
CA PRO A 210 -20.91 14.59 11.40
C PRO A 210 -21.17 14.82 12.89
N ALA A 211 -22.25 14.26 13.45
CA ALA A 211 -22.54 14.36 14.88
C ALA A 211 -21.70 13.38 15.73
N LEU A 212 -21.10 12.37 15.12
CA LEU A 212 -20.26 11.40 15.82
C LEU A 212 -18.78 11.79 15.73
N MET A 213 -18.13 11.79 16.88
CA MET A 213 -16.72 12.13 17.03
C MET A 213 -16.00 11.06 17.83
N LEU A 214 -14.76 10.75 17.45
CA LEU A 214 -13.91 9.81 18.15
C LEU A 214 -12.70 10.55 18.69
N SER A 215 -12.34 10.32 19.96
CA SER A 215 -11.13 10.88 20.57
C SER A 215 -10.24 9.79 21.14
N GLY A 216 -8.94 10.02 21.12
CA GLY A 216 -7.91 9.17 21.72
C GLY A 216 -7.07 9.95 22.73
N SER A 217 -6.85 9.36 23.90
CA SER A 217 -6.16 10.01 25.00
C SER A 217 -5.01 9.16 25.56
N TYR A 218 -4.15 9.82 26.30
CA TYR A 218 -3.06 9.18 27.04
C TYR A 218 -3.56 8.40 28.25
N ASP A 219 -4.85 8.55 28.67
CA ASP A 219 -5.52 7.68 29.62
C ASP A 219 -5.72 6.25 29.12
N SER A 220 -5.16 5.91 27.95
CA SER A 220 -5.30 4.63 27.27
C SER A 220 -6.72 4.29 26.80
N THR A 221 -7.61 5.26 26.75
CA THR A 221 -8.98 5.08 26.26
C THR A 221 -9.23 5.80 24.95
N VAL A 222 -10.15 5.22 24.19
CA VAL A 222 -10.76 5.84 23.01
C VAL A 222 -12.24 6.03 23.32
N LYS A 223 -12.74 7.25 23.14
CA LYS A 223 -14.14 7.59 23.44
C LYS A 223 -14.86 8.03 22.18
N LEU A 224 -16.09 7.54 22.05
CA LEU A 224 -17.03 7.95 21.01
C LEU A 224 -18.02 8.95 21.63
N TRP A 225 -18.13 10.11 21.01
CA TRP A 225 -19.00 11.20 21.43
C TRP A 225 -20.11 11.40 20.41
N ASP A 226 -21.34 11.63 20.88
CA ASP A 226 -22.47 12.03 20.04
C ASP A 226 -22.93 13.44 20.43
N ALA A 227 -22.73 14.39 19.51
CA ALA A 227 -23.12 15.80 19.73
C ALA A 227 -24.63 15.99 19.95
N ARG A 228 -25.45 15.01 19.57
CA ARG A 228 -26.93 15.07 19.75
C ARG A 228 -27.38 14.80 21.18
N MET A 229 -26.53 14.12 21.96
CA MET A 229 -26.85 13.76 23.35
C MET A 229 -26.55 14.88 24.35
N GLY A 230 -25.88 15.96 23.91
CA GLY A 230 -25.51 17.08 24.77
C GLY A 230 -24.21 16.87 25.56
N GLU A 231 -23.89 17.79 26.48
CA GLU A 231 -22.61 17.79 27.21
C GLU A 231 -22.52 16.69 28.28
N GLN A 232 -23.61 16.40 28.99
CA GLN A 232 -23.56 15.52 30.17
C GLN A 232 -23.55 14.02 29.79
N ASP A 233 -24.28 13.65 28.73
CA ASP A 233 -24.40 12.25 28.26
C ASP A 233 -23.73 12.04 26.90
N GLY A 234 -22.84 12.96 26.49
CA GLY A 234 -22.23 12.94 25.16
C GLY A 234 -21.30 11.76 24.89
N CYS A 235 -20.82 11.08 25.95
CA CYS A 235 -19.98 9.90 25.78
C CYS A 235 -20.82 8.65 25.50
N ALA A 236 -20.99 8.33 24.22
CA ALA A 236 -21.77 7.16 23.81
C ALA A 236 -21.04 5.83 24.12
N MET A 237 -19.71 5.82 24.10
CA MET A 237 -18.92 4.59 24.23
C MET A 237 -17.49 4.86 24.67
N THR A 238 -16.95 3.99 25.53
CA THR A 238 -15.54 4.02 25.95
C THR A 238 -14.88 2.68 25.64
N MET A 239 -13.76 2.72 24.91
CA MET A 239 -12.98 1.56 24.49
C MET A 239 -11.59 1.64 25.12
N ASN A 240 -11.14 0.55 25.75
CA ASN A 240 -9.82 0.52 26.42
C ASN A 240 -8.74 -0.01 25.45
N HIS A 241 -7.81 0.86 25.08
CA HIS A 241 -6.67 0.48 24.24
C HIS A 241 -5.57 -0.23 25.04
N GLY A 242 -5.40 0.09 26.32
CA GLY A 242 -4.37 -0.48 27.19
C GLY A 242 -2.97 0.11 27.02
N ALA A 243 -2.81 1.14 26.19
CA ALA A 243 -1.60 1.95 26.01
C ALA A 243 -2.00 3.37 25.62
N PRO A 244 -1.19 4.40 25.91
CA PRO A 244 -1.44 5.77 25.51
C PRO A 244 -1.73 5.87 24.01
N VAL A 245 -2.86 6.49 23.64
CA VAL A 245 -3.31 6.59 22.26
C VAL A 245 -2.76 7.86 21.63
N GLU A 246 -2.00 7.70 20.55
CA GLU A 246 -1.40 8.80 19.80
C GLU A 246 -2.29 9.26 18.63
N ASP A 247 -2.93 8.32 17.94
CA ASP A 247 -3.78 8.66 16.79
C ASP A 247 -4.99 7.74 16.66
N VAL A 248 -6.10 8.29 16.18
CA VAL A 248 -7.34 7.57 15.90
C VAL A 248 -7.85 7.88 14.49
N LEU A 249 -8.54 6.91 13.90
CA LEU A 249 -9.09 7.02 12.56
C LEU A 249 -10.41 6.25 12.48
N VAL A 250 -11.39 6.81 11.78
CA VAL A 250 -12.65 6.12 11.46
C VAL A 250 -12.58 5.63 10.02
N TYR A 251 -12.93 4.37 9.83
CA TYR A 251 -12.92 3.73 8.52
C TYR A 251 -14.27 3.97 7.82
N PRO A 252 -14.30 4.58 6.63
CA PRO A 252 -15.53 4.89 5.92
C PRO A 252 -16.07 3.62 5.23
N THR A 253 -16.84 2.83 5.97
CA THR A 253 -17.45 1.57 5.48
C THR A 253 -18.92 1.71 5.06
N GLY A 254 -19.38 2.94 4.78
CA GLY A 254 -20.80 3.14 4.42
C GLY A 254 -21.79 2.99 5.58
N GLY A 255 -21.31 3.02 6.82
CA GLY A 255 -22.09 2.94 8.06
C GLY A 255 -21.30 3.39 9.28
N GLY A 256 -20.03 3.84 9.10
CA GLY A 256 -19.21 4.38 10.20
C GLY A 256 -18.89 3.37 11.32
N GLY A 257 -19.01 2.08 11.04
CA GLY A 257 -18.98 1.04 12.04
C GLY A 257 -17.60 0.59 12.52
N VAL A 258 -16.50 0.99 11.87
CA VAL A 258 -15.16 0.53 12.23
C VAL A 258 -14.24 1.71 12.57
N ALA A 259 -13.61 1.63 13.72
CA ALA A 259 -12.60 2.58 14.16
C ALA A 259 -11.24 1.92 14.35
N LEU A 260 -10.19 2.71 14.22
CA LEU A 260 -8.80 2.33 14.42
C LEU A 260 -8.19 3.21 15.50
N SER A 261 -7.41 2.62 16.37
CA SER A 261 -6.60 3.38 17.34
C SER A 261 -5.17 2.89 17.33
N ALA A 262 -4.23 3.82 17.42
CA ALA A 262 -2.81 3.55 17.56
C ALA A 262 -2.32 3.98 18.93
N GLY A 263 -1.79 3.03 19.70
CA GLY A 263 -1.24 3.30 21.02
C GLY A 263 -0.02 2.41 21.27
N GLY A 264 1.11 3.02 21.63
CA GLY A 264 2.37 2.28 21.69
C GLY A 264 2.68 1.61 20.35
N PRO A 265 3.23 0.40 20.33
CA PRO A 265 3.55 -0.34 19.10
C PRO A 265 2.33 -1.06 18.49
N VAL A 266 1.15 -0.93 19.10
CA VAL A 266 -0.04 -1.70 18.76
C VAL A 266 -1.07 -0.82 18.06
N MET A 267 -1.67 -1.34 17.01
CA MET A 267 -2.87 -0.80 16.38
C MET A 267 -4.04 -1.73 16.71
N LYS A 268 -5.13 -1.18 17.23
CA LYS A 268 -6.38 -1.91 17.48
C LYS A 268 -7.49 -1.48 16.53
N VAL A 269 -8.30 -2.45 16.16
CA VAL A 269 -9.48 -2.29 15.30
C VAL A 269 -10.71 -2.52 16.13
N TRP A 270 -11.66 -1.60 16.10
CA TRP A 270 -12.85 -1.58 16.91
C TRP A 270 -14.10 -1.64 16.04
N ASP A 271 -15.06 -2.44 16.46
CA ASP A 271 -16.40 -2.44 15.89
C ASP A 271 -17.31 -1.55 16.75
N LEU A 272 -17.69 -0.40 16.21
CA LEU A 272 -18.55 0.57 16.90
C LEU A 272 -20.01 0.07 16.95
N MET A 273 -20.44 -0.73 15.99
CA MET A 273 -21.80 -1.27 15.94
C MET A 273 -22.04 -2.36 16.98
N MET A 274 -20.97 -3.07 17.35
CA MET A 274 -20.99 -4.14 18.36
C MET A 274 -20.57 -3.63 19.76
N GLY A 275 -20.83 -2.37 20.07
CA GLY A 275 -20.54 -1.80 21.39
C GLY A 275 -19.06 -1.58 21.69
N GLY A 276 -18.22 -1.30 20.68
CA GLY A 276 -16.78 -1.02 20.87
C GLY A 276 -15.96 -2.28 21.12
N ARG A 277 -16.37 -3.40 20.57
CA ARG A 277 -15.60 -4.65 20.66
C ARG A 277 -14.33 -4.57 19.83
N CYS A 278 -13.20 -4.98 20.41
CA CYS A 278 -11.94 -5.10 19.68
C CYS A 278 -12.01 -6.30 18.73
N MET A 279 -11.93 -6.04 17.41
CA MET A 279 -11.92 -7.07 16.37
C MET A 279 -10.52 -7.65 16.16
N ALA A 280 -9.50 -6.80 16.14
CA ALA A 280 -8.12 -7.20 15.90
C ALA A 280 -7.14 -6.32 16.67
N SER A 281 -6.03 -6.92 17.11
CA SER A 281 -4.92 -6.25 17.74
C SER A 281 -3.62 -6.60 16.98
N ILE A 282 -2.96 -5.59 16.44
CA ILE A 282 -1.86 -5.76 15.49
C ILE A 282 -0.60 -5.09 16.05
N SER A 283 0.43 -5.88 16.33
CA SER A 283 1.70 -5.45 16.95
C SER A 283 2.87 -5.62 16.00
N ASN A 284 2.82 -5.01 14.83
CA ASN A 284 3.88 -5.15 13.82
C ASN A 284 4.99 -4.11 13.95
N HIS A 285 4.76 -3.00 14.65
CA HIS A 285 5.78 -1.97 14.92
C HIS A 285 6.62 -2.31 16.16
N GLN A 286 7.87 -1.87 16.17
CA GLN A 286 8.78 -2.06 17.32
C GLN A 286 8.73 -0.91 18.31
N LYS A 287 8.31 0.28 17.86
CA LYS A 287 8.15 1.50 18.66
C LYS A 287 6.75 2.06 18.47
N THR A 288 6.44 3.14 19.18
CA THR A 288 5.15 3.81 19.13
C THR A 288 4.76 4.21 17.71
N ILE A 289 3.50 3.95 17.38
CA ILE A 289 2.85 4.40 16.16
C ILE A 289 2.35 5.82 16.43
N THR A 290 2.80 6.79 15.63
CA THR A 290 2.50 8.21 15.84
C THR A 290 1.39 8.74 14.93
N SER A 291 1.16 8.11 13.80
CA SER A 291 0.16 8.60 12.83
C SER A 291 -0.46 7.48 12.01
N LEU A 292 -1.75 7.61 11.80
CA LEU A 292 -2.58 6.77 10.94
C LEU A 292 -3.02 7.55 9.70
N ALA A 293 -3.05 6.91 8.56
CA ALA A 293 -3.62 7.50 7.34
C ALA A 293 -4.40 6.46 6.55
N LEU A 294 -5.40 6.92 5.81
CA LEU A 294 -6.23 6.09 4.96
C LEU A 294 -5.94 6.41 3.49
N SER A 295 -5.84 5.38 2.68
CA SER A 295 -5.81 5.46 1.22
C SER A 295 -7.08 4.82 0.67
N VAL A 296 -7.88 5.60 -0.05
CA VAL A 296 -9.26 5.21 -0.41
C VAL A 296 -9.37 4.55 -1.79
N ASN A 297 -8.42 4.82 -2.70
CA ASN A 297 -8.53 4.44 -4.12
C ASN A 297 -7.53 3.36 -4.58
N SER A 298 -6.74 2.79 -3.68
CA SER A 298 -5.67 1.85 -4.05
C SER A 298 -6.15 0.57 -4.74
N GLY A 299 -7.45 0.31 -4.73
CA GLY A 299 -8.05 -0.89 -5.32
C GLY A 299 -8.58 -0.76 -6.75
N ALA A 300 -8.72 0.44 -7.30
CA ALA A 300 -9.33 0.61 -8.62
C ALA A 300 -8.48 0.07 -9.78
N ASP A 301 -7.16 -0.04 -9.61
CA ASP A 301 -6.25 -0.56 -10.63
C ASP A 301 -6.10 -2.10 -10.60
N PHE A 302 -6.69 -2.79 -9.62
CA PHE A 302 -6.57 -4.24 -9.43
C PHE A 302 -7.77 -5.06 -9.91
N SER A 303 -8.79 -4.43 -10.46
CA SER A 303 -9.95 -5.14 -10.97
C SER A 303 -9.74 -5.78 -12.36
N VAL A 304 -8.71 -6.61 -12.49
CA VAL A 304 -8.58 -7.56 -13.59
C VAL A 304 -8.57 -8.96 -13.00
N SER A 305 -9.68 -9.38 -12.51
CA SER A 305 -10.21 -10.76 -12.45
C SER A 305 -11.27 -10.89 -11.35
N ASN A 306 -12.51 -11.07 -11.78
CA ASN A 306 -13.59 -11.82 -11.14
C ASN A 306 -13.49 -12.10 -9.64
N SER A 307 -13.66 -11.10 -8.79
CA SER A 307 -14.21 -11.28 -7.45
C SER A 307 -14.71 -9.92 -6.96
N GLU A 308 -15.88 -9.92 -6.39
CA GLU A 308 -16.59 -8.82 -5.73
C GLU A 308 -15.75 -8.24 -4.57
N SER A 309 -14.64 -7.58 -4.88
CA SER A 309 -13.86 -6.88 -3.85
C SER A 309 -14.32 -5.43 -3.81
N VAL A 310 -15.07 -5.12 -2.77
CA VAL A 310 -15.25 -3.77 -2.21
C VAL A 310 -13.93 -2.99 -2.37
N GLY A 311 -13.97 -1.85 -3.06
CA GLY A 311 -12.82 -1.04 -3.46
C GLY A 311 -11.75 -0.98 -2.35
N GLY A 312 -10.55 -1.41 -2.69
CA GLY A 312 -9.52 -1.72 -1.71
C GLY A 312 -8.98 -0.50 -0.98
N MET A 313 -9.62 -0.10 0.09
CA MET A 313 -9.06 0.84 1.03
C MET A 313 -7.84 0.23 1.72
N ARG A 314 -6.82 1.03 1.97
CA ARG A 314 -5.59 0.60 2.65
C ARG A 314 -5.32 1.51 3.84
N ILE A 315 -4.85 0.91 4.92
CA ILE A 315 -4.46 1.62 6.13
C ILE A 315 -2.94 1.75 6.13
N LEU A 316 -2.45 2.96 6.35
CA LEU A 316 -1.04 3.23 6.51
C LEU A 316 -0.79 3.62 7.98
N THR A 317 0.26 3.07 8.55
CA THR A 317 0.73 3.42 9.89
C THR A 317 2.16 3.95 9.80
N ALA A 318 2.45 4.98 10.54
CA ALA A 318 3.80 5.54 10.68
C ALA A 318 4.22 5.54 12.14
N GLY A 319 5.48 5.24 12.42
CA GLY A 319 5.97 5.15 13.80
C GLY A 319 7.37 5.69 13.99
N LEU A 320 7.77 5.72 15.27
CA LEU A 320 9.11 6.12 15.70
C LEU A 320 10.20 5.08 15.35
N ASP A 321 9.80 3.94 14.77
CA ASP A 321 10.71 2.91 14.26
C ASP A 321 11.24 3.20 12.85
N HIS A 322 10.99 4.40 12.33
CA HIS A 322 11.37 4.87 10.99
C HIS A 322 10.65 4.14 9.84
N LEU A 323 9.56 3.42 10.14
CA LEU A 323 8.83 2.62 9.17
C LEU A 323 7.43 3.17 8.92
N VAL A 324 7.03 3.15 7.66
CA VAL A 324 5.63 3.25 7.24
C VAL A 324 5.22 1.89 6.73
N LYS A 325 4.15 1.34 7.29
CA LYS A 325 3.59 0.04 6.90
C LYS A 325 2.21 0.23 6.31
N VAL A 326 1.94 -0.55 5.28
CA VAL A 326 0.65 -0.57 4.58
C VAL A 326 -0.05 -1.87 4.89
N TYR A 327 -1.30 -1.78 5.33
CA TYR A 327 -2.13 -2.91 5.72
C TYR A 327 -3.30 -3.07 4.76
N ASP A 328 -3.65 -4.32 4.48
CA ASP A 328 -4.85 -4.69 3.74
C ASP A 328 -5.95 -5.16 4.70
N PRO A 329 -7.03 -4.38 4.88
CA PRO A 329 -8.14 -4.79 5.73
C PRO A 329 -8.86 -6.06 5.25
N ALA A 330 -8.86 -6.33 3.94
CA ALA A 330 -9.50 -7.50 3.35
C ALA A 330 -8.74 -8.82 3.62
N GLN A 331 -7.45 -8.73 4.01
CA GLN A 331 -6.59 -9.88 4.31
C GLN A 331 -6.17 -9.87 5.79
N ASP A 332 -7.10 -9.74 6.70
CA ASP A 332 -6.86 -9.73 8.15
C ASP A 332 -5.75 -8.75 8.57
N PHE A 333 -5.75 -7.56 8.00
CA PHE A 333 -4.76 -6.50 8.27
C PHE A 333 -3.31 -6.95 8.06
N LYS A 334 -3.06 -7.78 7.06
CA LYS A 334 -1.72 -8.22 6.70
C LYS A 334 -0.92 -7.05 6.13
N VAL A 335 0.37 -6.98 6.51
CA VAL A 335 1.31 -5.98 5.94
C VAL A 335 1.62 -6.35 4.50
N THR A 336 1.24 -5.48 3.57
CA THR A 336 1.47 -5.65 2.12
C THR A 336 2.74 -4.95 1.66
N HIS A 337 3.07 -3.81 2.27
CA HIS A 337 4.28 -3.06 1.93
C HIS A 337 4.86 -2.33 3.14
N THR A 338 6.19 -2.17 3.16
CA THR A 338 6.91 -1.42 4.19
C THR A 338 7.87 -0.44 3.53
N MET A 339 7.83 0.82 3.95
CA MET A 339 8.72 1.90 3.51
C MET A 339 9.60 2.34 4.68
N ARG A 340 10.90 2.50 4.44
CA ARG A 340 11.85 2.96 5.46
C ARG A 340 12.24 4.40 5.23
N TYR A 341 12.38 5.15 6.32
CA TYR A 341 12.78 6.55 6.36
C TYR A 341 14.05 6.73 7.22
N PRO A 342 14.81 7.82 7.01
CA PRO A 342 16.08 8.03 7.74
C PRO A 342 15.88 8.40 9.20
N SER A 343 14.77 9.05 9.56
CA SER A 343 14.50 9.61 10.88
C SER A 343 13.15 9.13 11.43
N PRO A 344 12.90 9.21 12.75
CA PRO A 344 11.59 8.90 13.34
C PRO A 344 10.48 9.72 12.71
N ILE A 345 9.34 9.10 12.45
CA ILE A 345 8.20 9.74 11.80
C ILE A 345 7.26 10.27 12.88
N LEU A 346 6.83 11.51 12.76
CA LEU A 346 5.85 12.13 13.65
C LEU A 346 4.47 12.25 13.02
N SER A 347 4.42 12.54 11.72
CA SER A 347 3.17 12.73 11.01
C SER A 347 3.23 12.19 9.58
N MET A 348 2.10 11.72 9.10
CA MET A 348 1.97 11.18 7.75
C MET A 348 0.60 11.54 7.18
N ALA A 349 0.56 11.82 5.88
CA ALA A 349 -0.69 11.98 5.16
C ALA A 349 -0.57 11.46 3.73
N VAL A 350 -1.68 10.97 3.20
CA VAL A 350 -1.83 10.53 1.81
C VAL A 350 -2.75 11.50 1.08
N SER A 351 -2.38 11.87 -0.13
CA SER A 351 -3.24 12.71 -0.97
C SER A 351 -4.54 11.99 -1.32
N PRO A 352 -5.69 12.67 -1.33
CA PRO A 352 -6.97 12.07 -1.75
C PRO A 352 -6.94 11.46 -3.15
N ASP A 353 -6.10 12.02 -4.03
CA ASP A 353 -5.87 11.48 -5.39
C ASP A 353 -4.86 10.32 -5.42
N GLU A 354 -4.30 9.93 -4.28
CA GLU A 354 -3.20 8.94 -4.16
C GLU A 354 -2.00 9.23 -5.06
N SER A 355 -1.82 10.46 -5.44
CA SER A 355 -0.68 10.87 -6.25
C SER A 355 0.56 11.17 -5.42
N HIS A 356 0.39 11.50 -4.13
CA HIS A 356 1.47 11.90 -3.23
C HIS A 356 1.31 11.27 -1.85
N ILE A 357 2.44 10.94 -1.24
CA ILE A 357 2.56 10.60 0.19
C ILE A 357 3.52 11.61 0.80
N ALA A 358 3.08 12.29 1.84
CA ALA A 358 3.90 13.21 2.61
C ALA A 358 4.17 12.62 4.01
N VAL A 359 5.43 12.64 4.43
CA VAL A 359 5.89 12.10 5.72
C VAL A 359 6.74 13.15 6.40
N GLY A 360 6.35 13.53 7.60
CA GLY A 360 7.06 14.47 8.46
C GLY A 360 7.88 13.75 9.52
N MET A 361 9.13 14.15 9.64
CA MET A 361 10.09 13.51 10.53
C MET A 361 10.46 14.42 11.70
N ALA A 362 10.97 13.81 12.76
CA ALA A 362 11.37 14.49 14.00
C ALA A 362 12.56 15.45 13.82
N ASP A 363 13.41 15.21 12.82
CA ASP A 363 14.56 16.06 12.49
C ASP A 363 14.17 17.29 11.63
N GLY A 364 12.88 17.54 11.42
CA GLY A 364 12.37 18.62 10.57
C GLY A 364 12.42 18.31 9.09
N THR A 365 12.73 17.09 8.68
CA THR A 365 12.74 16.73 7.26
C THR A 365 11.35 16.30 6.81
N LEU A 366 10.83 16.99 5.78
CA LEU A 366 9.63 16.62 5.05
C LEU A 366 10.02 15.75 3.85
N CYS A 367 9.48 14.56 3.76
CA CYS A 367 9.64 13.70 2.61
C CYS A 367 8.33 13.63 1.82
N VAL A 368 8.34 14.12 0.60
CA VAL A 368 7.20 14.02 -0.32
C VAL A 368 7.55 13.02 -1.41
N ARG A 369 6.76 11.96 -1.54
CA ARG A 369 6.90 10.97 -2.61
C ARG A 369 5.75 11.11 -3.59
N LYS A 370 6.08 11.22 -4.86
CA LYS A 370 5.11 11.26 -5.95
C LYS A 370 5.00 9.87 -6.59
N ARG A 371 3.78 9.47 -6.95
CA ARG A 371 3.54 8.24 -7.70
C ARG A 371 3.85 8.46 -9.17
N ASP A 372 4.71 7.60 -9.73
CA ASP A 372 4.99 7.57 -11.16
C ASP A 372 3.79 6.92 -11.90
N VAL A 373 3.00 7.73 -12.57
CA VAL A 373 1.86 7.32 -13.38
C VAL A 373 2.21 7.50 -14.85
N LYS A 374 1.93 6.51 -15.68
CA LYS A 374 2.13 6.63 -17.14
C LYS A 374 1.18 7.68 -17.71
N ALA A 375 1.64 8.46 -18.69
CA ALA A 375 0.83 9.51 -19.33
C ALA A 375 -0.50 8.97 -19.85
N SER A 376 -0.50 7.79 -20.45
CA SER A 376 -1.72 7.11 -20.93
C SER A 376 -2.74 6.76 -19.83
N GLU A 377 -2.28 6.54 -18.58
CA GLU A 377 -3.15 6.30 -17.43
C GLU A 377 -3.76 7.60 -16.90
N LEU A 378 -2.99 8.70 -16.95
CA LEU A 378 -3.47 10.05 -16.63
C LEU A 378 -4.56 10.50 -17.60
N GLU A 379 -4.30 10.38 -18.90
CA GLU A 379 -5.27 10.72 -19.95
C GLU A 379 -6.57 9.90 -19.80
N ARG A 380 -6.46 8.60 -19.49
CA ARG A 380 -7.64 7.76 -19.22
C ARG A 380 -8.43 8.25 -18.01
N ARG A 381 -7.77 8.57 -16.89
CA ARG A 381 -8.43 9.08 -15.68
C ARG A 381 -9.06 10.46 -15.90
N GLU A 382 -8.41 11.32 -16.65
CA GLU A 382 -8.97 12.63 -17.03
C GLU A 382 -10.19 12.47 -17.94
N ALA A 383 -10.15 11.55 -18.88
CA ALA A 383 -11.29 11.23 -19.75
C ALA A 383 -12.46 10.62 -18.95
N GLU A 384 -12.18 9.71 -18.00
CA GLU A 384 -13.18 9.12 -17.10
C GLU A 384 -13.83 10.20 -16.20
N ARG A 385 -13.03 11.11 -15.64
CA ARG A 385 -13.55 12.25 -14.84
C ARG A 385 -14.36 13.22 -15.67
N ALA A 386 -13.91 13.52 -16.89
CA ALA A 386 -14.64 14.38 -17.80
C ALA A 386 -15.99 13.75 -18.19
N ALA A 387 -16.02 12.43 -18.43
CA ALA A 387 -17.24 11.68 -18.73
C ALA A 387 -18.20 11.65 -17.53
N MET A 388 -17.70 11.48 -16.31
CA MET A 388 -18.53 11.58 -15.09
C MET A 388 -19.11 12.97 -14.90
N ASN A 389 -18.30 14.03 -15.09
CA ASN A 389 -18.73 15.40 -14.94
C ASN A 389 -19.71 15.85 -16.04
N ALA A 390 -19.63 15.23 -17.22
CA ALA A 390 -20.56 15.50 -18.33
C ALA A 390 -21.91 14.80 -18.16
N GLY A 391 -22.09 13.98 -17.11
CA GLY A 391 -23.36 13.27 -16.85
C GLY A 391 -23.73 12.29 -17.97
N ALA A 392 -22.75 11.73 -18.69
CA ALA A 392 -23.01 10.83 -19.79
C ALA A 392 -23.61 9.52 -19.27
N TYR A 393 -24.93 9.38 -19.43
CA TYR A 393 -25.70 8.19 -19.05
C TYR A 393 -25.12 6.89 -19.65
N GLU A 394 -24.54 6.97 -20.83
CA GLU A 394 -23.85 5.86 -21.50
C GLU A 394 -22.66 5.32 -20.68
N PHE A 395 -21.99 6.15 -19.88
CA PHE A 395 -20.88 5.73 -19.03
C PHE A 395 -21.35 4.78 -17.92
N PHE A 396 -22.53 5.01 -17.36
CA PHE A 396 -23.10 4.15 -16.31
C PHE A 396 -23.64 2.82 -16.85
N MET A 397 -24.14 2.81 -18.08
CA MET A 397 -24.76 1.62 -18.70
C MET A 397 -23.76 0.68 -19.37
N GLN A 398 -22.62 1.18 -19.83
CA GLN A 398 -21.67 0.38 -20.62
C GLN A 398 -20.65 -0.42 -19.81
N GLY A 399 -20.60 -0.29 -18.47
CA GLY A 399 -19.63 -1.00 -17.66
C GLY A 399 -18.17 -0.81 -18.16
N LYS A 400 -17.21 -1.48 -17.58
CA LYS A 400 -15.77 -1.37 -17.92
C LYS A 400 -15.38 -1.84 -19.34
N ALA A 401 -16.30 -2.37 -20.13
CA ALA A 401 -16.03 -2.90 -21.47
C ALA A 401 -15.82 -1.81 -22.54
N ALA A 402 -16.33 -0.59 -22.33
CA ALA A 402 -16.24 0.49 -23.33
C ALA A 402 -14.92 1.30 -23.31
N ALA A 403 -14.08 1.15 -22.30
CA ALA A 403 -12.85 1.94 -22.13
C ALA A 403 -11.70 1.57 -23.10
N SER A 404 -11.87 0.63 -24.03
CA SER A 404 -10.83 0.21 -24.97
C SER A 404 -10.90 0.85 -26.36
N ASN A 405 -11.83 1.77 -26.61
CA ASN A 405 -11.95 2.42 -27.91
C ASN A 405 -11.12 3.71 -27.97
N GLN A 406 -10.01 3.67 -28.71
CA GLN A 406 -9.24 4.84 -29.12
C GLN A 406 -10.13 5.85 -29.85
N PRO A 407 -10.03 7.19 -29.54
CA PRO A 407 -10.71 8.22 -30.30
C PRO A 407 -10.02 8.35 -31.67
N GLY A 408 -10.64 7.92 -32.73
CA GLY A 408 -10.06 8.11 -34.06
C GLY A 408 -10.71 7.38 -35.23
N LYS A 409 -11.87 6.75 -35.10
CA LYS A 409 -12.66 6.36 -36.28
C LYS A 409 -14.16 6.27 -35.93
N VAL A 410 -14.86 7.34 -36.27
CA VAL A 410 -16.32 7.36 -36.34
C VAL A 410 -16.74 6.42 -37.49
N ASN A 411 -17.18 5.23 -37.17
CA ASN A 411 -18.04 4.44 -38.01
C ASN A 411 -19.25 4.00 -37.19
N ALA A 412 -20.24 4.88 -37.17
CA ALA A 412 -21.59 4.53 -36.81
C ALA A 412 -22.08 3.41 -37.77
N ARG A 413 -22.16 2.18 -37.29
CA ARG A 413 -23.14 1.17 -37.71
C ARG A 413 -22.90 -0.17 -37.01
N ARG A 414 -24.00 -0.62 -36.39
CA ARG A 414 -24.32 -1.97 -35.89
C ARG A 414 -24.02 -2.27 -34.42
N ALA A 415 -25.09 -2.04 -33.65
CA ALA A 415 -25.40 -2.88 -32.51
C ALA A 415 -25.65 -4.30 -33.02
N THR A 416 -24.76 -5.20 -32.78
CA THR A 416 -24.97 -6.64 -32.84
C THR A 416 -24.23 -7.25 -31.68
N ASP A 417 -24.89 -8.17 -30.98
CA ASP A 417 -24.41 -8.97 -29.85
C ASP A 417 -23.21 -9.87 -30.23
N ASP A 418 -22.11 -9.27 -30.65
CA ASP A 418 -20.89 -10.01 -30.91
C ASP A 418 -20.02 -10.00 -29.64
N ILE A 419 -19.99 -11.11 -28.95
CA ILE A 419 -18.98 -11.44 -27.94
C ILE A 419 -17.63 -11.41 -28.67
N ARG A 420 -16.92 -10.29 -28.56
CA ARG A 420 -15.59 -10.15 -29.12
C ARG A 420 -14.62 -10.93 -28.23
N VAL A 421 -14.31 -12.13 -28.67
CA VAL A 421 -13.19 -12.89 -28.08
C VAL A 421 -11.91 -12.09 -28.40
N ASP A 422 -11.33 -11.46 -27.40
CA ASP A 422 -10.02 -10.82 -27.54
C ASP A 422 -9.02 -11.88 -28.01
N SER A 423 -8.59 -11.75 -29.26
CA SER A 423 -7.49 -12.56 -29.77
C SER A 423 -6.24 -12.18 -29.01
N VAL A 424 -5.91 -12.97 -27.98
CA VAL A 424 -4.61 -12.91 -27.33
C VAL A 424 -3.56 -13.00 -28.43
N ARG A 425 -2.81 -11.92 -28.67
CA ARG A 425 -1.69 -11.92 -29.62
C ARG A 425 -0.84 -13.13 -29.32
N LYS A 426 -0.87 -14.13 -30.20
CA LYS A 426 -0.05 -15.33 -30.07
C LYS A 426 1.41 -14.88 -30.00
N ARG A 427 2.05 -15.04 -28.85
CA ARG A 427 3.48 -14.78 -28.70
C ARG A 427 4.20 -15.66 -29.71
N LYS A 428 5.16 -15.10 -30.48
CA LYS A 428 6.01 -15.90 -31.36
C LYS A 428 6.70 -16.97 -30.48
N LEU A 429 6.44 -18.23 -30.81
CA LEU A 429 7.08 -19.36 -30.15
C LEU A 429 8.60 -19.26 -30.37
N GLN A 430 9.37 -19.48 -29.32
CA GLN A 430 10.83 -19.56 -29.39
C GLN A 430 11.24 -20.85 -30.12
N ASP A 431 12.48 -20.94 -30.57
CA ASP A 431 12.95 -22.07 -31.37
C ASP A 431 12.88 -23.40 -30.60
N TYR A 432 13.22 -23.40 -29.32
CA TYR A 432 13.09 -24.57 -28.45
C TYR A 432 11.62 -25.03 -28.29
N ASP A 433 10.63 -24.12 -28.25
CA ASP A 433 9.21 -24.45 -28.20
C ASP A 433 8.73 -25.06 -29.51
N ARG A 434 9.27 -24.60 -30.66
CA ARG A 434 8.95 -25.15 -31.98
C ARG A 434 9.44 -26.59 -32.11
N PHE A 435 10.69 -26.87 -31.66
CA PHE A 435 11.25 -28.22 -31.67
C PHE A 435 10.49 -29.14 -30.72
N LEU A 436 10.11 -28.64 -29.54
CA LEU A 436 9.32 -29.39 -28.56
C LEU A 436 7.93 -29.76 -29.08
N LYS A 437 7.29 -28.87 -29.83
CA LYS A 437 6.03 -29.12 -30.54
C LYS A 437 6.17 -30.18 -31.66
N ALA A 438 7.32 -30.21 -32.31
CA ALA A 438 7.65 -31.16 -33.36
C ALA A 438 8.20 -32.51 -32.79
N PHE A 439 8.20 -32.73 -31.47
CA PHE A 439 8.73 -33.88 -30.77
C PHE A 439 10.23 -34.15 -31.02
N ARG A 440 10.97 -33.10 -31.43
CA ARG A 440 12.43 -33.17 -31.64
C ARG A 440 13.13 -32.72 -30.35
N TYR A 441 13.21 -33.64 -29.38
CA TYR A 441 13.67 -33.32 -28.01
C TYR A 441 15.17 -32.99 -27.92
N GLY A 442 16.01 -33.64 -28.75
CA GLY A 442 17.44 -33.34 -28.82
C GLY A 442 17.72 -31.91 -29.28
N ASP A 443 17.09 -31.49 -30.39
CA ASP A 443 17.26 -30.15 -30.94
C ASP A 443 16.66 -29.07 -30.02
N ALA A 444 15.58 -29.40 -29.30
CA ALA A 444 14.99 -28.50 -28.32
C ALA A 444 15.97 -28.24 -27.16
N LEU A 445 16.67 -29.26 -26.67
CA LEU A 445 17.69 -29.16 -25.63
C LEU A 445 18.86 -28.31 -26.12
N ASP A 446 19.35 -28.55 -27.36
CA ASP A 446 20.46 -27.81 -27.93
C ASP A 446 20.12 -26.33 -28.18
N ALA A 447 18.87 -26.05 -28.60
CA ALA A 447 18.39 -24.68 -28.73
C ALA A 447 18.31 -23.94 -27.39
N SER A 448 17.99 -24.66 -26.30
CA SER A 448 17.92 -24.09 -24.96
C SER A 448 19.30 -23.84 -24.33
N LEU A 449 20.33 -24.56 -24.75
CA LEU A 449 21.71 -24.41 -24.28
C LEU A 449 22.49 -23.28 -25.00
N ARG A 450 21.91 -22.64 -26.02
CA ARG A 450 22.54 -21.54 -26.75
C ARG A 450 22.82 -20.34 -25.83
N LYS A 451 23.88 -19.58 -26.12
CA LYS A 451 24.25 -18.35 -25.41
C LYS A 451 23.08 -17.36 -25.46
N GLY A 452 22.64 -16.86 -24.29
CA GLY A 452 21.55 -15.88 -24.17
C GLY A 452 20.22 -16.44 -23.69
N VAL A 453 20.07 -17.75 -23.56
CA VAL A 453 18.88 -18.36 -22.93
C VAL A 453 19.10 -18.48 -21.43
N ALA A 454 18.10 -18.09 -20.63
CA ALA A 454 18.19 -18.20 -19.18
C ALA A 454 18.22 -19.67 -18.72
N PRO A 455 19.05 -20.04 -17.71
CA PRO A 455 19.15 -21.43 -17.25
C PRO A 455 17.82 -21.99 -16.73
N SER A 456 16.94 -21.16 -16.22
CA SER A 456 15.59 -21.52 -15.79
C SER A 456 14.72 -22.10 -16.93
N VAL A 457 14.96 -21.68 -18.17
CA VAL A 457 14.27 -22.21 -19.35
C VAL A 457 14.75 -23.62 -19.67
N THR A 458 16.07 -23.85 -19.61
CA THR A 458 16.66 -25.17 -19.87
C THR A 458 16.20 -26.18 -18.82
N PHE A 459 16.19 -25.82 -17.54
CA PHE A 459 15.64 -26.69 -16.49
C PHE A 459 14.12 -26.87 -16.61
N GLY A 460 13.38 -25.85 -17.05
CA GLY A 460 11.96 -25.94 -17.37
C GLY A 460 11.70 -26.95 -18.49
N LEU A 461 12.58 -27.00 -19.51
CA LEU A 461 12.49 -27.97 -20.60
C LEU A 461 12.80 -29.39 -20.08
N ILE A 462 13.82 -29.58 -19.25
CA ILE A 462 14.14 -30.86 -18.65
C ILE A 462 12.95 -31.38 -17.82
N LEU A 463 12.36 -30.55 -16.99
CA LEU A 463 11.18 -30.89 -16.19
C LEU A 463 9.98 -31.29 -17.09
N GLU A 464 9.74 -30.58 -18.18
CA GLU A 464 8.69 -30.89 -19.12
C GLU A 464 8.93 -32.24 -19.83
N LEU A 465 10.18 -32.56 -20.14
CA LEU A 465 10.55 -33.87 -20.71
C LEU A 465 10.31 -35.02 -19.74
N ILE A 466 10.55 -34.80 -18.44
CA ILE A 466 10.24 -35.77 -17.38
C ILE A 466 8.72 -35.94 -17.25
N HIS A 467 7.95 -34.86 -17.24
CA HIS A 467 6.48 -34.93 -17.12
C HIS A 467 5.78 -35.56 -18.33
N ARG A 468 6.34 -35.46 -19.53
CA ARG A 468 5.79 -36.11 -20.73
C ARG A 468 6.03 -37.59 -20.80
N SER A 469 6.88 -38.10 -19.93
CA SER A 469 7.15 -39.53 -19.83
C SER A 469 6.02 -40.23 -19.05
N PRO A 470 5.70 -41.52 -19.35
CA PRO A 470 4.80 -42.31 -18.51
C PRO A 470 5.30 -42.36 -17.07
N ARG A 471 4.38 -42.48 -16.11
CA ARG A 471 4.68 -42.41 -14.69
C ARG A 471 5.90 -43.26 -14.30
N GLY A 472 6.98 -42.58 -13.83
CA GLY A 472 8.19 -43.20 -13.31
C GLY A 472 9.26 -43.53 -14.35
N SER A 473 9.05 -43.28 -15.64
CA SER A 473 10.08 -43.48 -16.66
C SER A 473 10.68 -42.12 -17.07
N LEU A 474 11.98 -42.08 -17.27
CA LEU A 474 12.73 -40.91 -17.77
C LEU A 474 12.90 -40.96 -19.30
N ASP A 475 11.98 -41.65 -20.01
CA ASP A 475 12.10 -41.94 -21.45
C ASP A 475 12.18 -40.70 -22.33
N GLY A 476 11.45 -39.64 -21.98
CA GLY A 476 11.49 -38.35 -22.70
C GLY A 476 12.88 -37.73 -22.65
N LEU A 477 13.48 -37.75 -21.45
CA LEU A 477 14.83 -37.25 -21.21
C LEU A 477 15.88 -38.16 -21.84
N ARG A 478 15.70 -39.48 -21.75
CA ARG A 478 16.58 -40.47 -22.41
C ARG A 478 16.61 -40.28 -23.93
N ARG A 479 15.45 -40.02 -24.57
CA ARG A 479 15.39 -39.73 -26.01
C ARG A 479 16.05 -38.39 -26.40
N ALA A 480 16.05 -37.42 -25.49
CA ALA A 480 16.70 -36.13 -25.72
C ALA A 480 18.24 -36.20 -25.59
N ILE A 481 18.72 -37.16 -24.80
CA ILE A 481 20.14 -37.33 -24.51
C ILE A 481 20.76 -38.42 -25.38
N SER A 482 20.03 -39.49 -25.74
CA SER A 482 20.54 -40.62 -26.54
C SER A 482 20.97 -40.16 -27.95
N GLY A 483 22.03 -40.83 -28.47
CA GLY A 483 22.52 -40.59 -29.82
C GLY A 483 23.32 -39.30 -29.99
N ARG A 484 23.87 -38.75 -28.92
CA ARG A 484 24.74 -37.57 -28.96
C ARG A 484 26.19 -37.98 -29.11
N ASP A 485 26.92 -37.27 -29.95
CA ASP A 485 28.37 -37.37 -30.09
C ASP A 485 29.05 -36.55 -28.96
N ASP A 486 30.36 -36.77 -28.78
CA ASP A 486 31.19 -36.09 -27.79
C ASP A 486 31.07 -34.58 -27.85
N VAL A 487 31.01 -33.99 -29.06
CA VAL A 487 30.88 -32.56 -29.29
C VAL A 487 29.51 -32.02 -28.88
N THR A 488 28.47 -32.82 -29.03
CA THR A 488 27.09 -32.41 -28.67
C THR A 488 26.73 -32.69 -27.21
N LEU A 489 27.45 -33.62 -26.56
CA LEU A 489 27.29 -33.93 -25.15
C LEU A 489 28.04 -32.95 -24.24
N GLU A 490 29.18 -32.42 -24.69
CA GLU A 490 30.00 -31.46 -23.95
C GLU A 490 29.24 -30.24 -23.44
N PRO A 491 28.39 -29.52 -24.22
CA PRO A 491 27.62 -28.38 -23.75
C PRO A 491 26.65 -28.73 -22.61
N VAL A 492 26.07 -29.95 -22.66
CA VAL A 492 25.15 -30.45 -21.63
C VAL A 492 25.91 -30.68 -20.33
N LEU A 493 27.05 -31.37 -20.37
CA LEU A 493 27.88 -31.64 -19.19
C LEU A 493 28.42 -30.35 -18.57
N ARG A 494 28.88 -29.38 -19.41
CA ARG A 494 29.32 -28.07 -18.93
C ARG A 494 28.21 -27.27 -18.28
N PHE A 495 26.98 -27.36 -18.80
CA PHE A 495 25.81 -26.72 -18.19
C PHE A 495 25.50 -27.36 -16.83
N LEU A 496 25.48 -28.68 -16.73
CA LEU A 496 25.24 -29.39 -15.47
C LEU A 496 26.33 -29.10 -14.44
N LEU A 497 27.62 -29.11 -14.84
CA LEU A 497 28.74 -28.73 -13.97
C LEU A 497 28.60 -27.33 -13.40
N ARG A 498 28.12 -26.35 -14.20
CA ARG A 498 27.93 -24.97 -13.74
C ARG A 498 26.85 -24.89 -12.67
N HIS A 499 25.79 -25.67 -12.78
CA HIS A 499 24.61 -25.56 -11.92
C HIS A 499 24.51 -26.68 -10.87
N ALA A 500 25.49 -27.57 -10.76
CA ALA A 500 25.51 -28.72 -9.84
C ALA A 500 25.37 -28.31 -8.37
N ALA A 501 25.92 -27.16 -7.97
CA ALA A 501 25.85 -26.64 -6.60
C ALA A 501 24.62 -25.74 -6.34
N ASN A 502 23.69 -25.60 -7.28
CA ASN A 502 22.52 -24.75 -7.09
C ASN A 502 21.37 -25.56 -6.45
N PRO A 503 20.97 -25.23 -5.18
CA PRO A 503 19.96 -26.01 -4.45
C PRO A 503 18.60 -26.07 -5.13
N ASN A 504 18.29 -25.10 -6.01
CA ASN A 504 17.00 -25.05 -6.71
C ASN A 504 16.87 -26.09 -7.82
N TYR A 505 17.98 -26.63 -8.31
CA TYR A 505 18.01 -27.50 -9.49
C TYR A 505 18.69 -28.85 -9.22
N VAL A 506 19.11 -29.12 -7.98
CA VAL A 506 19.88 -30.33 -7.61
C VAL A 506 19.15 -31.60 -8.04
N ASP A 507 17.85 -31.70 -7.76
CA ASP A 507 17.07 -32.90 -8.09
C ASP A 507 17.08 -33.17 -9.60
N LEU A 508 16.85 -32.11 -10.41
CA LEU A 508 16.87 -32.20 -11.87
C LEU A 508 18.26 -32.49 -12.44
N VAL A 509 19.30 -31.94 -11.79
CA VAL A 509 20.70 -32.24 -12.16
C VAL A 509 21.03 -33.71 -11.87
N CYS A 510 20.62 -34.23 -10.71
CA CYS A 510 20.84 -35.65 -10.36
C CYS A 510 20.10 -36.56 -11.33
N ASP A 511 18.83 -36.29 -11.65
CA ASP A 511 18.05 -37.09 -12.60
C ASP A 511 18.69 -37.10 -14.00
N THR A 512 19.13 -35.90 -14.46
CA THR A 512 19.80 -35.82 -15.78
C THR A 512 21.15 -36.49 -15.81
N LEU A 513 21.95 -36.42 -14.74
CA LEU A 513 23.22 -37.10 -14.62
C LEU A 513 23.05 -38.63 -14.59
N ASN A 514 22.06 -39.13 -13.84
CA ASN A 514 21.75 -40.56 -13.80
C ASN A 514 21.42 -41.09 -15.21
N VAL A 515 20.57 -40.37 -15.96
CA VAL A 515 20.22 -40.74 -17.34
C VAL A 515 21.44 -40.72 -18.26
N ILE A 516 22.34 -39.71 -18.10
CA ILE A 516 23.56 -39.62 -18.90
C ILE A 516 24.52 -40.81 -18.57
N VAL A 517 24.72 -41.09 -17.30
CA VAL A 517 25.57 -42.22 -16.87
C VAL A 517 25.00 -43.54 -17.39
N ASP A 518 23.68 -43.77 -17.27
CA ASP A 518 23.04 -44.99 -17.77
C ASP A 518 23.17 -45.17 -19.28
N THR A 519 23.05 -44.06 -20.05
CA THR A 519 23.11 -44.14 -21.52
C THR A 519 24.51 -44.21 -22.08
N TYR A 520 25.50 -43.62 -21.40
CA TYR A 520 26.88 -43.50 -21.88
C TYR A 520 27.90 -44.32 -21.07
N ALA A 521 27.43 -45.19 -20.15
CA ALA A 521 28.31 -46.04 -19.34
C ALA A 521 29.36 -46.80 -20.15
N SER A 522 29.01 -47.28 -21.36
CA SER A 522 29.91 -48.00 -22.27
C SER A 522 30.93 -47.12 -23.01
N VAL A 523 30.71 -45.80 -23.04
CA VAL A 523 31.55 -44.83 -23.78
C VAL A 523 32.48 -44.06 -22.82
N ILE A 524 32.20 -44.09 -21.52
CA ILE A 524 33.06 -43.50 -20.48
C ILE A 524 34.41 -44.20 -20.51
N GLY A 525 35.51 -43.48 -20.58
CA GLY A 525 36.87 -43.96 -20.74
C GLY A 525 37.40 -43.98 -22.17
N GLN A 526 36.56 -43.63 -23.17
CA GLN A 526 37.00 -43.55 -24.58
C GLN A 526 37.37 -42.15 -25.03
N SER A 527 36.78 -41.11 -24.37
CA SER A 527 37.01 -39.70 -24.72
C SER A 527 37.60 -38.93 -23.55
N PRO A 528 38.86 -38.42 -23.65
CA PRO A 528 39.53 -37.73 -22.55
C PRO A 528 38.84 -36.40 -22.16
N LEU A 529 38.09 -35.76 -23.08
CA LEU A 529 37.37 -34.53 -22.80
C LEU A 529 36.12 -34.76 -21.92
N ILE A 530 35.42 -35.85 -22.19
CA ILE A 530 34.21 -36.24 -21.44
C ILE A 530 34.61 -36.75 -20.05
N ASP A 531 35.69 -37.51 -19.97
CA ASP A 531 36.21 -38.06 -18.70
C ASP A 531 36.68 -36.93 -17.76
N ASP A 532 37.35 -35.90 -18.28
CA ASP A 532 37.73 -34.74 -17.48
C ASP A 532 36.49 -34.00 -16.93
N LEU A 533 35.43 -33.85 -17.73
CA LEU A 533 34.19 -33.21 -17.28
C LEU A 533 33.47 -34.04 -16.20
N PHE A 534 33.42 -35.37 -16.36
CA PHE A 534 32.86 -36.25 -15.32
C PHE A 534 33.70 -36.21 -14.03
N GLY A 535 35.03 -36.19 -14.14
CA GLY A 535 35.92 -35.99 -13.00
C GLY A 535 35.66 -34.69 -12.22
N ARG A 536 35.47 -33.62 -12.95
CA ARG A 536 35.13 -32.31 -12.34
C ARG A 536 33.74 -32.29 -11.73
N ILE A 537 32.74 -32.93 -12.35
CA ILE A 537 31.39 -33.07 -11.78
C ILE A 537 31.46 -33.87 -10.49
N TRP A 538 32.19 -35.01 -10.50
CA TRP A 538 32.38 -35.85 -9.33
C TRP A 538 33.04 -35.12 -8.17
N ALA A 539 34.12 -34.35 -8.44
CA ALA A 539 34.79 -33.54 -7.43
C ALA A 539 33.85 -32.52 -6.82
N LYS A 540 33.09 -31.82 -7.67
CA LYS A 540 32.15 -30.79 -7.22
C LYS A 540 30.98 -31.33 -6.40
N VAL A 541 30.43 -32.49 -6.79
CA VAL A 541 29.39 -33.17 -6.01
C VAL A 541 29.98 -33.66 -4.66
N GLY A 542 31.22 -34.14 -4.65
CA GLY A 542 31.90 -34.53 -3.42
C GLY A 542 32.09 -33.36 -2.44
N ASP A 543 32.48 -32.20 -2.93
CA ASP A 543 32.62 -30.98 -2.12
C ASP A 543 31.28 -30.53 -1.55
N GLU A 544 30.20 -30.57 -2.34
CA GLU A 544 28.84 -30.22 -1.89
C GLU A 544 28.33 -31.19 -0.81
N LEU A 545 28.59 -32.48 -0.96
CA LEU A 545 28.23 -33.48 0.06
C LEU A 545 29.01 -33.28 1.37
N ARG A 546 30.28 -32.84 1.31
CA ARG A 546 31.05 -32.48 2.52
C ARG A 546 30.41 -31.24 3.20
N LEU A 547 30.13 -30.21 2.44
CA LEU A 547 29.47 -28.98 2.95
C LEU A 547 28.12 -29.29 3.60
N GLN A 548 27.29 -30.13 2.97
CA GLN A 548 26.00 -30.51 3.54
C GLN A 548 26.15 -31.31 4.84
N ARG A 549 27.15 -32.18 4.93
CA ARG A 549 27.46 -32.90 6.16
C ARG A 549 27.87 -31.98 7.29
N ASP A 550 28.72 -30.97 7.01
CA ASP A 550 29.17 -29.99 7.98
C ASP A 550 27.99 -29.11 8.45
N LEU A 551 27.12 -28.70 7.53
CA LEU A 551 25.88 -27.95 7.87
C LEU A 551 24.93 -28.77 8.75
N MET A 552 24.78 -30.09 8.49
CA MET A 552 23.98 -30.98 9.34
C MET A 552 24.55 -31.09 10.75
N GLN A 553 25.89 -31.15 10.89
CA GLN A 553 26.54 -31.15 12.20
C GLN A 553 26.30 -29.86 12.97
N VAL A 554 26.45 -28.70 12.30
CA VAL A 554 26.17 -27.39 12.90
C VAL A 554 24.70 -27.28 13.29
N ARG A 555 23.78 -27.72 12.45
CA ARG A 555 22.36 -27.76 12.75
C ARG A 555 22.07 -28.62 14.00
N GLY A 556 22.63 -29.82 14.06
CA GLY A 556 22.44 -30.69 15.22
C GLY A 556 22.98 -30.09 16.52
N SER A 557 24.13 -29.41 16.47
CA SER A 557 24.68 -28.73 17.66
C SER A 557 23.79 -27.53 18.10
N LEU A 558 23.24 -26.76 17.17
CA LEU A 558 22.30 -25.66 17.47
C LEU A 558 20.98 -26.20 18.05
N GLU A 559 20.43 -27.28 17.52
CA GLU A 559 19.22 -27.92 18.05
C GLU A 559 19.43 -28.41 19.50
N MET A 560 20.61 -28.96 19.82
CA MET A 560 20.95 -29.31 21.19
C MET A 560 21.03 -28.12 22.14
N ILE A 561 21.63 -27.00 21.71
CA ILE A 561 21.72 -25.78 22.51
C ILE A 561 20.32 -25.21 22.74
N LEU A 562 19.49 -25.15 21.71
CA LEU A 562 18.11 -24.67 21.83
C LEU A 562 17.25 -25.55 22.74
N ALA A 563 17.41 -26.85 22.67
CA ALA A 563 16.73 -27.78 23.59
C ALA A 563 17.20 -27.60 25.04
N ALA A 564 18.50 -27.41 25.28
CA ALA A 564 19.04 -27.14 26.61
C ALA A 564 18.54 -25.82 27.19
N THR A 565 18.46 -24.73 26.38
CA THR A 565 17.91 -23.46 26.81
C THR A 565 16.41 -23.52 27.10
N ALA A 566 15.65 -24.28 26.32
CA ALA A 566 14.21 -24.48 26.55
C ALA A 566 13.96 -25.23 27.87
N LEU A 567 14.77 -26.24 28.21
CA LEU A 567 14.70 -26.95 29.48
C LEU A 567 15.12 -26.04 30.67
N GLY A 568 16.14 -25.20 30.48
CA GLY A 568 16.57 -24.23 31.49
C GLY A 568 15.51 -23.18 31.83
N VAL A 569 14.76 -22.71 30.84
CA VAL A 569 13.64 -21.76 31.06
C VAL A 569 12.46 -22.45 31.75
N ALA A 570 12.20 -23.73 31.46
CA ALA A 570 11.14 -24.47 32.14
C ALA A 570 11.45 -24.73 33.63
N SER A 571 12.72 -24.91 34.00
CA SER A 571 13.12 -25.09 35.40
C SER A 571 13.09 -23.80 36.21
N SER A 572 13.28 -22.65 35.60
CA SER A 572 13.19 -21.32 36.25
C SER A 572 11.74 -20.81 36.39
N ALA A 573 10.78 -21.41 35.70
CA ALA A 573 9.36 -21.07 35.80
C ALA A 573 8.61 -21.89 36.87
N VAL A 574 9.27 -22.89 37.50
CA VAL A 574 8.70 -23.78 38.54
C VAL A 574 9.35 -23.51 39.90
N ALA A 575 10.38 -22.66 40.00
CA ALA A 575 10.95 -22.12 41.24
C ALA A 575 10.41 -20.72 41.46
#